data_a08c8cf414f35dce8a7247d7d9b3e8a1
#
_entry.id   a08c8cf414f35dce8a7247d7d9b3e8a1
#
_cell.length_a   1.000
_cell.length_b   1.000
_cell.length_c   1.000
_cell.angle_alpha   90.00
_cell.angle_beta   90.00
_cell.angle_gamma   90.00
#
_symmetry.space_group_name_H-M   'P 1'
#
loop_
_entity.id
_entity.type
_entity.pdbx_description
1 polymer ?
#
loop_
_entity_poly.entity_id
_entity_poly.type
_entity_poly.pdbx_seq_one_letter_code
_entity_poly.pdbx_strand_id
1 'polypeptide(L)'
;MGTTGDFEEFARAQIPRLYRTAWLLAGDRHHAEDLVQETLANLLKVWQRIDSPGAYARTAMVRTYISQRRRKSWSERPTADVPEIAERAGDPELRMALQSALAELAPLDRAVLVLRFFEDRSVEQVALDLGKKTSAITTRTARALDRLRAVLGEGADQLIAL
;
A
#
# COMPACT_ATOMS: atom_id res chain seq x y z
N MET A 1 16.90 16.88 14.48
CA MET A 1 15.85 16.27 15.32
C MET A 1 14.54 17.03 15.17
N GLY A 2 13.47 16.32 14.89
CA GLY A 2 12.20 16.94 14.58
C GLY A 2 11.43 17.33 15.84
N THR A 3 10.81 18.51 15.80
CA THR A 3 9.83 18.95 16.79
C THR A 3 8.43 18.41 16.42
N THR A 4 7.45 18.60 17.30
CA THR A 4 6.04 18.29 16.98
C THR A 4 5.56 19.06 15.77
N GLY A 5 5.98 20.33 15.62
CA GLY A 5 5.65 21.14 14.44
C GLY A 5 6.23 20.56 13.15
N ASP A 6 7.45 20.05 13.19
CA ASP A 6 8.08 19.38 12.04
C ASP A 6 7.32 18.11 11.65
N PHE A 7 6.85 17.34 12.63
CA PHE A 7 6.01 16.18 12.38
C PHE A 7 4.69 16.55 11.71
N GLU A 8 4.02 17.57 12.19
CA GLU A 8 2.75 18.02 11.60
C GLU A 8 2.93 18.48 10.17
N GLU A 9 4.00 19.20 9.89
CA GLU A 9 4.32 19.64 8.54
C GLU A 9 4.61 18.44 7.62
N PHE A 10 5.41 17.50 8.09
CA PHE A 10 5.70 16.26 7.37
C PHE A 10 4.41 15.48 7.09
N ALA A 11 3.59 15.26 8.13
CA ALA A 11 2.35 14.50 8.00
C ALA A 11 1.41 15.15 6.98
N ARG A 12 1.24 16.46 7.05
CA ARG A 12 0.38 17.20 6.13
C ARG A 12 0.83 17.05 4.68
N ALA A 13 2.14 17.10 4.44
CA ALA A 13 2.72 16.94 3.11
C ALA A 13 2.59 15.49 2.58
N GLN A 14 2.65 14.50 3.47
CA GLN A 14 2.66 13.09 3.10
C GLN A 14 1.29 12.41 3.07
N ILE A 15 0.28 12.99 3.73
CA ILE A 15 -1.05 12.38 3.82
C ILE A 15 -1.62 11.99 2.45
N PRO A 16 -1.58 12.82 1.39
CA PRO A 16 -2.13 12.41 0.09
C PRO A 16 -1.45 11.16 -0.46
N ARG A 17 -0.12 11.08 -0.36
CA ARG A 17 0.64 9.91 -0.82
C ARG A 17 0.38 8.68 0.04
N LEU A 18 0.39 8.84 1.36
CA LEU A 18 0.09 7.75 2.28
C LEU A 18 -1.32 7.22 2.06
N TYR A 19 -2.29 8.10 1.85
CA TYR A 19 -3.66 7.70 1.60
C TYR A 19 -3.80 6.89 0.31
N ARG A 20 -3.11 7.27 -0.77
CA ARG A 20 -3.12 6.50 -2.02
C ARG A 20 -2.61 5.07 -1.81
N THR A 21 -1.49 4.93 -1.13
CA THR A 21 -0.91 3.62 -0.82
C THR A 21 -1.83 2.83 0.11
N ALA A 22 -2.38 3.48 1.13
CA ALA A 22 -3.32 2.86 2.06
C ALA A 22 -4.58 2.36 1.37
N TRP A 23 -5.10 3.11 0.40
CA TRP A 23 -6.26 2.68 -0.38
C TRP A 23 -5.97 1.41 -1.18
N LEU A 24 -4.81 1.34 -1.82
CA LEU A 24 -4.40 0.15 -2.58
C LEU A 24 -4.25 -1.08 -1.67
N LEU A 25 -3.75 -0.89 -0.45
CA LEU A 25 -3.61 -1.96 0.53
C LEU A 25 -4.95 -2.35 1.16
N ALA A 26 -5.72 -1.38 1.60
CA ALA A 26 -6.90 -1.59 2.43
C ALA A 26 -8.20 -1.78 1.63
N GLY A 27 -8.29 -1.22 0.45
CA GLY A 27 -9.39 -1.46 -0.50
C GLY A 27 -10.60 -0.57 -0.34
N ASP A 28 -10.76 0.14 0.77
CA ASP A 28 -11.84 1.09 0.95
C ASP A 28 -11.40 2.30 1.76
N ARG A 29 -12.23 3.34 1.73
CA ARG A 29 -11.94 4.62 2.38
C ARG A 29 -11.76 4.49 3.88
N HIS A 30 -12.66 3.78 4.54
CA HIS A 30 -12.65 3.67 6.00
C HIS A 30 -11.37 2.99 6.50
N HIS A 31 -11.04 1.84 5.94
CA HIS A 31 -9.83 1.10 6.30
C HIS A 31 -8.56 1.88 5.91
N ALA A 32 -8.59 2.59 4.77
CA ALA A 32 -7.45 3.41 4.34
C ALA A 32 -7.19 4.56 5.30
N GLU A 33 -8.23 5.26 5.73
CA GLU A 33 -8.12 6.35 6.71
C GLU A 33 -7.58 5.84 8.05
N ASP A 34 -8.10 4.71 8.53
CA ASP A 34 -7.62 4.07 9.77
C ASP A 34 -6.15 3.69 9.65
N LEU A 35 -5.76 3.14 8.51
CA LEU A 35 -4.38 2.74 8.26
C LEU A 35 -3.42 3.94 8.27
N VAL A 36 -3.80 5.04 7.63
CA VAL A 36 -3.00 6.27 7.64
C VAL A 36 -2.88 6.80 9.06
N GLN A 37 -3.97 6.87 9.81
CA GLN A 37 -3.95 7.38 11.18
C GLN A 37 -3.07 6.53 12.09
N GLU A 38 -3.19 5.21 12.03
CA GLU A 38 -2.35 4.32 12.85
C GLU A 38 -0.87 4.42 12.46
N THR A 39 -0.58 4.54 11.16
CA THR A 39 0.79 4.72 10.68
C THR A 39 1.40 6.02 11.20
N LEU A 40 0.66 7.12 11.13
CA LEU A 40 1.11 8.41 11.62
C LEU A 40 1.30 8.41 13.14
N ALA A 41 0.40 7.74 13.88
CA ALA A 41 0.54 7.61 15.33
C ALA A 41 1.80 6.83 15.70
N ASN A 42 2.09 5.76 14.99
CA ASN A 42 3.30 4.96 15.20
C ASN A 42 4.56 5.75 14.83
N LEU A 43 4.49 6.53 13.76
CA LEU A 43 5.60 7.38 13.32
C LEU A 43 5.91 8.46 14.36
N LEU A 44 4.87 9.08 14.94
CA LEU A 44 5.05 10.11 15.96
C LEU A 44 5.82 9.60 17.18
N LYS A 45 5.56 8.38 17.60
CA LYS A 45 6.23 7.76 18.76
C LYS A 45 7.75 7.68 18.60
N VAL A 46 8.23 7.56 17.36
CA VAL A 46 9.64 7.38 17.06
C VAL A 46 10.23 8.54 16.27
N TRP A 47 9.46 9.63 16.12
CA TRP A 47 9.80 10.75 15.24
C TRP A 47 11.20 11.30 15.44
N GLN A 48 11.60 11.48 16.69
CA GLN A 48 12.90 12.07 17.01
C GLN A 48 14.09 11.14 16.75
N ARG A 49 13.83 9.86 16.47
CA ARG A 49 14.86 8.84 16.25
C ARG A 49 15.02 8.44 14.79
N ILE A 50 14.24 9.06 13.91
CA ILE A 50 14.18 8.66 12.49
C ILE A 50 15.02 9.61 11.64
N ASP A 51 15.90 9.06 10.80
CA ASP A 51 16.70 9.82 9.86
C ASP A 51 15.97 10.07 8.52
N SER A 52 15.16 9.12 8.07
CA SER A 52 14.43 9.20 6.80
C SER A 52 12.94 8.94 7.01
N PRO A 53 12.16 9.98 7.42
CA PRO A 53 10.75 9.80 7.74
C PRO A 53 9.91 9.24 6.60
N GLY A 54 10.14 9.67 5.36
CA GLY A 54 9.38 9.20 4.20
C GLY A 54 9.54 7.70 3.96
N ALA A 55 10.77 7.20 3.99
CA ALA A 55 11.06 5.78 3.83
C ALA A 55 10.49 4.96 5.00
N TYR A 56 10.65 5.48 6.21
CA TYR A 56 10.12 4.84 7.40
C TYR A 56 8.60 4.73 7.36
N ALA A 57 7.91 5.80 6.95
CA ALA A 57 6.44 5.84 6.87
C ALA A 57 5.91 4.77 5.91
N ARG A 58 6.55 4.58 4.77
CA ARG A 58 6.18 3.55 3.80
C ARG A 58 6.25 2.15 4.40
N THR A 59 7.39 1.81 4.98
CA THR A 59 7.60 0.51 5.62
C THR A 59 6.65 0.31 6.81
N ALA A 60 6.50 1.34 7.63
CA ALA A 60 5.59 1.31 8.76
C ALA A 60 4.14 1.06 8.34
N MET A 61 3.70 1.71 7.26
CA MET A 61 2.34 1.53 6.74
C MET A 61 2.07 0.09 6.31
N VAL A 62 2.98 -0.51 5.55
CA VAL A 62 2.81 -1.88 5.07
C VAL A 62 2.79 -2.86 6.24
N ARG A 63 3.69 -2.69 7.21
CA ARG A 63 3.72 -3.54 8.41
C ARG A 63 2.47 -3.36 9.27
N THR A 64 1.99 -2.13 9.40
CA THR A 64 0.74 -1.82 10.11
C THR A 64 -0.45 -2.49 9.43
N TYR A 65 -0.53 -2.43 8.11
CA TYR A 65 -1.56 -3.10 7.33
C TYR A 65 -1.57 -4.61 7.58
N ILE A 66 -0.42 -5.26 7.48
CA ILE A 66 -0.32 -6.71 7.72
C ILE A 66 -0.75 -7.05 9.16
N SER A 67 -0.34 -6.25 10.13
CA SER A 67 -0.71 -6.41 11.53
C SER A 67 -2.23 -6.26 11.74
N GLN A 68 -2.85 -5.24 11.13
CA GLN A 68 -4.30 -5.05 11.19
C GLN A 68 -5.05 -6.24 10.60
N ARG A 69 -4.58 -6.77 9.46
CA ARG A 69 -5.20 -7.91 8.80
C ARG A 69 -5.15 -9.19 9.65
N ARG A 70 -4.13 -9.34 10.48
CA ARG A 70 -4.02 -10.47 11.41
C ARG A 70 -4.96 -10.35 12.61
N ARG A 71 -5.19 -9.12 13.08
CA ARG A 71 -5.92 -8.85 14.33
C ARG A 71 -7.42 -8.69 14.12
N LYS A 72 -7.85 -8.21 12.96
CA LYS A 72 -9.24 -7.80 12.72
C LYS A 72 -9.90 -8.69 11.68
N SER A 73 -11.19 -8.96 11.90
CA SER A 73 -12.06 -9.42 10.82
C SER A 73 -12.11 -8.32 9.76
N TRP A 74 -11.84 -8.67 8.51
CA TRP A 74 -11.66 -7.71 7.44
C TRP A 74 -12.71 -7.90 6.36
N SER A 75 -13.45 -6.85 6.09
CA SER A 75 -14.44 -6.80 5.01
C SER A 75 -14.26 -5.48 4.27
N GLU A 76 -13.95 -5.53 2.98
CA GLU A 76 -13.79 -4.35 2.16
C GLU A 76 -15.15 -3.87 1.64
N ARG A 77 -15.36 -2.54 1.72
CA ARG A 77 -16.54 -1.89 1.15
C ARG A 77 -16.07 -0.94 0.05
N PRO A 78 -16.15 -1.38 -1.22
CA PRO A 78 -15.78 -0.51 -2.34
C PRO A 78 -16.53 0.82 -2.27
N THR A 79 -15.80 1.91 -2.43
CA THR A 79 -16.37 3.26 -2.43
C THR A 79 -16.13 3.94 -3.76
N ALA A 80 -17.04 4.85 -4.13
CA ALA A 80 -16.89 5.66 -5.34
C ALA A 80 -15.79 6.71 -5.20
N ASP A 81 -15.44 7.08 -3.97
CA ASP A 81 -14.37 8.03 -3.65
C ASP A 81 -13.01 7.40 -3.84
N VAL A 82 -12.51 7.46 -5.05
CA VAL A 82 -11.24 6.85 -5.42
C VAL A 82 -10.15 7.93 -5.39
N PRO A 83 -8.99 7.67 -4.77
CA PRO A 83 -7.87 8.62 -4.80
C PRO A 83 -7.38 8.89 -6.21
N GLU A 84 -6.75 10.05 -6.43
CA GLU A 84 -6.20 10.46 -7.72
C GLU A 84 -5.37 9.38 -8.42
N ILE A 85 -4.70 8.52 -7.67
CA ILE A 85 -3.90 7.44 -8.25
C ILE A 85 -4.73 6.51 -9.12
N ALA A 86 -6.00 6.35 -8.81
CA ALA A 86 -6.90 5.55 -9.62
C ALA A 86 -7.33 6.28 -10.90
N GLU A 87 -7.16 7.60 -10.96
CA GLU A 87 -7.38 8.37 -12.18
C GLU A 87 -6.39 8.00 -13.27
N ARG A 88 -5.21 7.48 -12.91
CA ARG A 88 -4.25 6.96 -13.88
C ARG A 88 -4.81 5.81 -14.71
N ALA A 89 -5.73 5.05 -14.16
CA ALA A 89 -6.41 4.00 -14.89
C ALA A 89 -7.42 4.57 -15.90
N GLY A 90 -7.87 5.82 -15.72
CA GLY A 90 -8.76 6.53 -16.64
C GLY A 90 -10.16 5.96 -16.80
N ASP A 91 -10.34 4.68 -16.53
CA ASP A 91 -11.58 3.93 -16.73
C ASP A 91 -12.15 3.48 -15.38
N PRO A 92 -13.38 3.89 -15.03
CA PRO A 92 -14.00 3.45 -13.77
C PRO A 92 -14.17 1.94 -13.67
N GLU A 93 -14.44 1.22 -14.76
CA GLU A 93 -14.55 -0.24 -14.73
C GLU A 93 -13.20 -0.89 -14.40
N LEU A 94 -12.13 -0.38 -15.00
CA LEU A 94 -10.78 -0.87 -14.73
C LEU A 94 -10.37 -0.62 -13.27
N ARG A 95 -10.74 0.53 -12.71
CA ARG A 95 -10.51 0.83 -11.28
C ARG A 95 -11.23 -0.13 -10.36
N MET A 96 -12.50 -0.42 -10.65
CA MET A 96 -13.28 -1.38 -9.86
C MET A 96 -12.71 -2.78 -9.99
N ALA A 97 -12.31 -3.17 -11.19
CA ALA A 97 -11.69 -4.47 -11.43
C ALA A 97 -10.36 -4.61 -10.69
N LEU A 98 -9.54 -3.55 -10.68
CA LEU A 98 -8.29 -3.53 -9.90
C LEU A 98 -8.56 -3.72 -8.42
N GLN A 99 -9.51 -2.96 -7.87
CA GLN A 99 -9.89 -3.06 -6.47
C GLN A 99 -10.35 -4.47 -6.10
N SER A 100 -11.20 -5.06 -6.93
CA SER A 100 -11.69 -6.43 -6.73
C SER A 100 -10.56 -7.46 -6.82
N ALA A 101 -9.66 -7.30 -7.78
CA ALA A 101 -8.52 -8.20 -7.95
C ALA A 101 -7.57 -8.14 -6.75
N LEU A 102 -7.27 -6.94 -6.26
CA LEU A 102 -6.43 -6.76 -5.07
C LEU A 102 -7.08 -7.35 -3.82
N ALA A 103 -8.41 -7.24 -3.70
CA ALA A 103 -9.15 -7.79 -2.57
C ALA A 103 -9.06 -9.31 -2.48
N GLU A 104 -8.86 -10.01 -3.59
CA GLU A 104 -8.71 -11.47 -3.63
C GLU A 104 -7.33 -11.96 -3.21
N LEU A 105 -6.33 -11.07 -3.17
CA LEU A 105 -4.97 -11.44 -2.79
C LEU A 105 -4.85 -11.60 -1.27
N ALA A 106 -4.03 -12.58 -0.85
CA ALA A 106 -3.61 -12.66 0.53
C ALA A 106 -2.92 -11.34 0.94
N PRO A 107 -3.03 -10.91 2.21
CA PRO A 107 -2.48 -9.61 2.62
C PRO A 107 -1.02 -9.41 2.28
N LEU A 108 -0.19 -10.41 2.47
CA LEU A 108 1.23 -10.32 2.17
C LEU A 108 1.49 -10.21 0.65
N ASP A 109 0.75 -10.97 -0.15
CA ASP A 109 0.86 -10.90 -1.62
C ASP A 109 0.40 -9.53 -2.14
N ARG A 110 -0.67 -8.99 -1.58
CA ARG A 110 -1.14 -7.63 -1.89
C ARG A 110 -0.09 -6.59 -1.53
N ALA A 111 0.51 -6.68 -0.35
CA ALA A 111 1.57 -5.78 0.09
C ALA A 111 2.78 -5.83 -0.85
N VAL A 112 3.21 -7.03 -1.25
CA VAL A 112 4.31 -7.21 -2.20
C VAL A 112 4.00 -6.52 -3.53
N LEU A 113 2.81 -6.74 -4.06
CA LEU A 113 2.38 -6.15 -5.33
C LEU A 113 2.37 -4.61 -5.27
N VAL A 114 1.81 -4.06 -4.22
CA VAL A 114 1.74 -2.60 -4.02
C VAL A 114 3.14 -2.00 -3.92
N LEU A 115 4.03 -2.59 -3.14
CA LEU A 115 5.40 -2.11 -3.01
C LEU A 115 6.17 -2.19 -4.32
N ARG A 116 6.03 -3.31 -5.04
CA ARG A 116 6.77 -3.53 -6.28
C ARG A 116 6.33 -2.60 -7.42
N PHE A 117 5.03 -2.43 -7.63
CA PHE A 117 4.50 -1.81 -8.85
C PHE A 117 3.90 -0.42 -8.64
N PHE A 118 3.45 -0.10 -7.44
CA PHE A 118 2.89 1.22 -7.15
C PHE A 118 3.85 2.11 -6.38
N GLU A 119 4.80 1.52 -5.65
CA GLU A 119 5.85 2.24 -4.93
C GLU A 119 7.23 2.07 -5.57
N ASP A 120 7.32 1.41 -6.71
CA ASP A 120 8.54 1.19 -7.49
C ASP A 120 9.72 0.62 -6.67
N ARG A 121 9.42 -0.28 -5.73
CA ARG A 121 10.45 -0.91 -4.91
C ARG A 121 11.03 -2.13 -5.62
N SER A 122 12.33 -2.32 -5.54
CA SER A 122 12.99 -3.53 -6.05
C SER A 122 12.65 -4.75 -5.18
N VAL A 123 12.90 -5.94 -5.71
CA VAL A 123 12.73 -7.20 -4.96
C VAL A 123 13.55 -7.15 -3.67
N GLU A 124 14.79 -6.68 -3.74
CA GLU A 124 15.69 -6.57 -2.59
C GLU A 124 15.16 -5.59 -1.54
N GLN A 125 14.64 -4.46 -2.00
CA GLN A 125 14.05 -3.45 -1.10
C GLN A 125 12.79 -3.97 -0.41
N VAL A 126 11.91 -4.65 -1.16
CA VAL A 126 10.69 -5.25 -0.58
C VAL A 126 11.05 -6.34 0.42
N ALA A 127 12.06 -7.15 0.11
CA ALA A 127 12.54 -8.17 1.04
C ALA A 127 12.97 -7.54 2.38
N LEU A 128 13.72 -6.45 2.33
CA LEU A 128 14.09 -5.69 3.53
C LEU A 128 12.87 -5.09 4.24
N ASP A 129 11.97 -4.47 3.50
CA ASP A 129 10.78 -3.84 4.05
C ASP A 129 9.92 -4.84 4.82
N LEU A 130 9.80 -6.06 4.34
CA LEU A 130 8.93 -7.09 4.90
C LEU A 130 9.66 -8.13 5.77
N GLY A 131 10.98 -8.03 5.86
CA GLY A 131 11.77 -9.01 6.63
C GLY A 131 11.70 -10.41 6.02
N LYS A 132 11.71 -10.52 4.69
CA LYS A 132 11.61 -11.77 3.95
C LYS A 132 12.84 -11.98 3.06
N LYS A 133 13.01 -13.21 2.57
CA LYS A 133 14.06 -13.52 1.60
C LYS A 133 13.66 -13.02 0.22
N THR A 134 14.66 -12.63 -0.59
CA THR A 134 14.41 -12.17 -1.96
C THR A 134 13.72 -13.24 -2.81
N SER A 135 14.08 -14.52 -2.63
CA SER A 135 13.41 -15.62 -3.33
C SER A 135 11.92 -15.72 -3.01
N ALA A 136 11.54 -15.47 -1.75
CA ALA A 136 10.14 -15.47 -1.35
C ALA A 136 9.40 -14.30 -2.00
N ILE A 137 10.01 -13.13 -2.09
CA ILE A 137 9.41 -11.97 -2.75
C ILE A 137 9.23 -12.22 -4.24
N THR A 138 10.22 -12.78 -4.92
CA THR A 138 10.13 -13.12 -6.34
C THR A 138 8.97 -14.08 -6.61
N THR A 139 8.84 -15.14 -5.81
CA THR A 139 7.76 -16.11 -5.96
C THR A 139 6.38 -15.47 -5.71
N ARG A 140 6.26 -14.65 -4.66
CA ARG A 140 5.01 -13.97 -4.35
C ARG A 140 4.62 -12.95 -5.41
N THR A 141 5.61 -12.24 -5.95
CA THR A 141 5.37 -11.28 -7.04
C THR A 141 4.78 -11.99 -8.26
N ALA A 142 5.40 -13.08 -8.69
CA ALA A 142 4.93 -13.85 -9.84
C ALA A 142 3.51 -14.38 -9.63
N ARG A 143 3.24 -14.94 -8.46
CA ARG A 143 1.92 -15.48 -8.11
C ARG A 143 0.84 -14.38 -8.07
N ALA A 144 1.16 -13.25 -7.45
CA ALA A 144 0.23 -12.13 -7.36
C ALA A 144 -0.07 -11.53 -8.74
N LEU A 145 0.95 -11.42 -9.60
CA LEU A 145 0.76 -10.97 -10.98
C LEU A 145 -0.11 -11.91 -11.79
N ASP A 146 0.11 -13.22 -11.67
CA ASP A 146 -0.70 -14.21 -12.37
C ASP A 146 -2.18 -14.10 -11.97
N ARG A 147 -2.45 -13.93 -10.69
CA ARG A 147 -3.82 -13.72 -10.20
C ARG A 147 -4.42 -12.41 -10.70
N LEU A 148 -3.63 -11.35 -10.71
CA LEU A 148 -4.08 -10.04 -11.22
C LEU A 148 -4.44 -10.14 -12.69
N ARG A 149 -3.58 -10.78 -13.51
CA ARG A 149 -3.84 -10.99 -14.93
C ARG A 149 -5.05 -11.87 -15.19
N ALA A 150 -5.29 -12.86 -14.35
CA ALA A 150 -6.48 -13.71 -14.48
C ALA A 150 -7.78 -12.92 -14.32
N VAL A 151 -7.79 -11.89 -13.49
CA VAL A 151 -8.96 -11.03 -13.26
C VAL A 151 -9.05 -9.89 -14.27
N LEU A 152 -7.93 -9.22 -14.55
CA LEU A 152 -7.89 -7.98 -15.34
C LEU A 152 -7.57 -8.18 -16.82
N GLY A 153 -7.03 -9.35 -17.19
CA GLY A 153 -6.57 -9.58 -18.56
C GLY A 153 -5.50 -8.58 -18.98
N GLU A 154 -5.65 -8.00 -20.17
CA GLU A 154 -4.72 -7.01 -20.71
C GLU A 154 -4.65 -5.73 -19.86
N GLY A 155 -5.69 -5.42 -19.11
CA GLY A 155 -5.71 -4.27 -18.21
C GLY A 155 -4.66 -4.32 -17.11
N ALA A 156 -4.26 -5.52 -16.72
CA ALA A 156 -3.21 -5.70 -15.71
C ALA A 156 -1.87 -5.11 -16.18
N ASP A 157 -1.49 -5.39 -17.43
CA ASP A 157 -0.22 -4.93 -17.98
C ASP A 157 -0.20 -3.40 -18.14
N GLN A 158 -1.34 -2.79 -18.46
CA GLN A 158 -1.47 -1.33 -18.50
C GLN A 158 -1.26 -0.69 -17.12
N LEU A 159 -1.81 -1.29 -16.08
CA LEU A 159 -1.67 -0.76 -14.71
C LEU A 159 -0.25 -0.94 -14.17
N ILE A 160 0.38 -2.05 -14.48
CA ILE A 160 1.73 -2.36 -14.01
C ILE A 160 2.79 -1.52 -14.73
N ALA A 161 2.54 -1.17 -15.99
CA ALA A 161 3.45 -0.36 -16.80
C ALA A 161 3.40 1.14 -16.45
N LEU A 162 2.41 1.58 -15.66
CA LEU A 162 2.29 2.95 -15.20
C LEU A 162 3.20 3.23 -14.01
#